data_344e80f8623ba4b35d0d920bcf6ad1ea
#
_entry.id   344e80f8623ba4b35d0d920bcf6ad1ea
#
_cell.length_a   1.000
_cell.length_b   1.000
_cell.length_c   1.000
_cell.angle_alpha   90.00
_cell.angle_beta   90.00
_cell.angle_gamma   90.00
#
_symmetry.space_group_name_H-M   'P 1'
#
loop_
_entity.id
_entity.type
_entity.pdbx_description
1 polymer ?
#
loop_
_entity_poly.entity_id
_entity_poly.type
_entity_poly.pdbx_seq_one_letter_code
_entity_poly.pdbx_strand_id
1 'polypeptide(L)'
;MKEKWINALTLAFTVALLPPIWAVLSPYIGVTVGAVALICAGLFACLNNDIKMAVPVSLGFLCGDIWAVIATNVMVASNLGANVTVYLTLFIMGGLAVVIGTLLDKLVFIPAWLAGWAIGLTIMGPMDVTNLGTTPFQIGAAMLAGVWYVGVVGDLFQKLLIKIIKK
;
A
#
# COMPACT_ATOMS: atom_id res chain seq x y z
N MET A 1 3.54 10.71 31.80
CA MET A 1 3.77 11.84 30.87
C MET A 1 5.07 11.68 30.07
N LYS A 2 6.22 11.52 30.72
CA LYS A 2 7.54 11.39 30.07
C LYS A 2 7.63 10.28 29.02
N GLU A 3 7.05 9.11 29.30
CA GLU A 3 7.09 7.96 28.38
C GLU A 3 6.27 8.17 27.09
N LYS A 4 5.10 8.82 27.20
CA LYS A 4 4.28 9.19 26.03
C LYS A 4 5.03 10.17 25.11
N TRP A 5 5.75 11.12 25.68
CA TRP A 5 6.57 12.07 24.91
C TRP A 5 7.76 11.39 24.22
N ILE A 6 8.45 10.46 24.88
CA ILE A 6 9.54 9.70 24.26
C ILE A 6 9.02 8.91 23.05
N ASN A 7 7.90 8.20 23.22
CA ASN A 7 7.30 7.45 22.10
C ASN A 7 6.87 8.37 20.96
N ALA A 8 6.24 9.51 21.27
CA ALA A 8 5.81 10.46 20.24
C ALA A 8 6.99 11.07 19.47
N LEU A 9 8.04 11.50 20.17
CA LEU A 9 9.21 12.13 19.55
C LEU A 9 10.03 11.13 18.73
N THR A 10 10.20 9.88 19.21
CA THR A 10 10.92 8.86 18.46
C THR A 10 10.13 8.42 17.22
N LEU A 11 8.81 8.30 17.30
CA LEU A 11 7.95 8.03 16.15
C LEU A 11 8.01 9.20 15.15
N ALA A 12 7.86 10.44 15.63
CA ALA A 12 7.93 11.62 14.78
C ALA A 12 9.26 11.70 14.03
N PHE A 13 10.38 11.45 14.72
CA PHE A 13 11.71 11.42 14.10
C PHE A 13 11.82 10.32 13.04
N THR A 14 11.33 9.11 13.33
CA THR A 14 11.34 7.99 12.38
C THR A 14 10.55 8.32 11.11
N VAL A 15 9.34 8.87 11.27
CA VAL A 15 8.47 9.25 10.15
C VAL A 15 9.01 10.48 9.40
N ALA A 16 9.70 11.39 10.08
CA ALA A 16 10.34 12.53 9.43
C ALA A 16 11.61 12.14 8.66
N LEU A 17 12.22 10.99 8.96
CA LEU A 17 13.46 10.54 8.35
C LEU A 17 13.24 9.55 7.20
N LEU A 18 12.57 8.44 7.44
CA LEU A 18 12.52 7.32 6.50
C LEU A 18 11.69 7.58 5.22
N PRO A 19 10.46 8.10 5.29
CA PRO A 19 9.68 8.37 4.08
C PRO A 19 10.32 9.41 3.15
N PRO A 20 10.91 10.53 3.63
CA PRO A 20 11.62 11.45 2.74
C PRO A 20 12.83 10.83 2.05
N ILE A 21 13.61 9.99 2.75
CA ILE A 21 14.71 9.24 2.12
C ILE A 21 14.17 8.38 0.97
N TRP A 22 13.09 7.64 1.20
CA TRP A 22 12.44 6.87 0.15
C TRP A 22 11.97 7.75 -1.02
N ALA A 23 11.30 8.87 -0.72
CA ALA A 23 10.78 9.78 -1.74
C ALA A 23 11.90 10.34 -2.66
N VAL A 24 13.08 10.60 -2.10
CA VAL A 24 14.25 11.07 -2.86
C VAL A 24 14.90 9.95 -3.65
N LEU A 25 15.00 8.74 -3.09
CA LEU A 25 15.74 7.63 -3.71
C LEU A 25 14.91 6.82 -4.69
N SER A 26 13.60 6.72 -4.50
CA SER A 26 12.73 5.88 -5.33
C SER A 26 12.77 6.19 -6.83
N PRO A 27 12.87 7.45 -7.31
CA PRO A 27 13.00 7.74 -8.74
C PRO A 27 14.29 7.20 -9.37
N TYR A 28 15.39 7.15 -8.61
CA TYR A 28 16.68 6.60 -9.11
C TYR A 28 16.64 5.11 -9.38
N ILE A 29 15.69 4.39 -8.78
CA ILE A 29 15.45 2.96 -9.04
C ILE A 29 14.21 2.74 -9.94
N GLY A 30 13.73 3.79 -10.61
CA GLY A 30 12.62 3.72 -11.56
C GLY A 30 11.23 3.72 -10.92
N VAL A 31 11.09 4.04 -9.63
CA VAL A 31 9.78 4.15 -8.95
C VAL A 31 9.37 5.60 -8.82
N THR A 32 8.55 6.08 -9.75
CA THR A 32 8.09 7.48 -9.79
C THR A 32 6.86 7.76 -8.90
N VAL A 33 6.19 6.71 -8.46
CA VAL A 33 5.00 6.77 -7.59
C VAL A 33 5.34 6.54 -6.11
N GLY A 34 6.50 7.00 -5.67
CA GLY A 34 7.05 6.74 -4.33
C GLY A 34 6.14 7.12 -3.15
N ALA A 35 5.26 8.09 -3.31
CA ALA A 35 4.28 8.51 -2.30
C ALA A 35 3.31 7.39 -1.86
N VAL A 36 3.07 6.38 -2.70
CA VAL A 36 2.27 5.18 -2.37
C VAL A 36 2.81 4.49 -1.13
N ALA A 37 4.13 4.48 -0.93
CA ALA A 37 4.74 3.88 0.26
C ALA A 37 4.22 4.47 1.57
N LEU A 38 3.95 5.78 1.60
CA LEU A 38 3.43 6.44 2.81
C LEU A 38 1.99 5.98 3.14
N ILE A 39 1.15 5.79 2.12
CA ILE A 39 -0.22 5.27 2.31
C ILE A 39 -0.17 3.86 2.89
N CYS A 40 0.67 3.00 2.33
CA CYS A 40 0.81 1.60 2.76
C CYS A 40 1.41 1.50 4.15
N ALA A 41 2.40 2.33 4.48
CA ALA A 41 2.95 2.43 5.83
C ALA A 41 1.90 2.90 6.84
N GLY A 42 1.05 3.87 6.48
CA GLY A 42 -0.05 4.35 7.32
C GLY A 42 -1.05 3.24 7.66
N LEU A 43 -1.46 2.44 6.66
CA LEU A 43 -2.34 1.29 6.89
C LEU A 43 -1.66 0.23 7.78
N PHE A 44 -0.38 -0.06 7.54
CA PHE A 44 0.38 -1.02 8.35
C PHE A 44 0.57 -0.54 9.79
N ALA A 45 0.75 0.77 10.00
CA ALA A 45 0.83 1.38 11.33
C ALA A 45 -0.47 1.20 12.14
N CYS A 46 -1.65 1.15 11.50
CA CYS A 46 -2.92 0.82 12.17
C CYS A 46 -2.93 -0.60 12.77
N LEU A 47 -2.04 -1.47 12.30
CA LEU A 47 -1.80 -2.82 12.84
C LEU A 47 -0.63 -2.84 13.84
N ASN A 48 -0.25 -1.67 14.40
CA ASN A 48 0.89 -1.49 15.31
C ASN A 48 2.23 -1.97 14.72
N ASN A 49 2.38 -1.94 13.40
CA ASN A 49 3.54 -2.44 12.67
C ASN A 49 3.91 -3.89 13.05
N ASP A 50 2.92 -4.74 13.37
CA ASP A 50 3.18 -6.14 13.71
C ASP A 50 3.79 -6.87 12.51
N ILE A 51 5.04 -7.28 12.66
CA ILE A 51 5.80 -7.99 11.62
C ILE A 51 5.09 -9.26 11.13
N LYS A 52 4.25 -9.90 11.97
CA LYS A 52 3.47 -11.07 11.57
C LYS A 52 2.42 -10.72 10.50
N MET A 53 1.98 -9.47 10.49
CA MET A 53 1.03 -8.95 9.51
C MET A 53 1.71 -8.42 8.24
N ALA A 54 3.04 -8.28 8.22
CA ALA A 54 3.75 -7.70 7.08
C ALA A 54 3.53 -8.50 5.78
N VAL A 55 3.57 -9.83 5.83
CA VAL A 55 3.31 -10.68 4.67
C VAL A 55 1.84 -10.63 4.23
N PRO A 56 0.83 -10.84 5.09
CA PRO A 56 -0.58 -10.72 4.70
C PRO A 56 -0.95 -9.34 4.14
N VAL A 57 -0.39 -8.27 4.70
CA VAL A 57 -0.62 -6.90 4.23
C VAL A 57 0.05 -6.68 2.87
N SER A 58 1.29 -7.16 2.69
CA SER A 58 2.00 -7.08 1.40
C SER A 58 1.25 -7.81 0.30
N LEU A 59 0.81 -9.04 0.56
CA LEU A 59 0.02 -9.82 -0.39
C LEU A 59 -1.32 -9.15 -0.70
N GLY A 60 -1.98 -8.57 0.32
CA GLY A 60 -3.19 -7.78 0.11
C GLY A 60 -2.97 -6.63 -0.86
N PHE A 61 -1.94 -5.81 -0.63
CA PHE A 61 -1.61 -4.70 -1.52
C PHE A 61 -1.31 -5.15 -2.96
N LEU A 62 -0.51 -6.19 -3.14
CA LEU A 62 -0.17 -6.72 -4.46
C LEU A 62 -1.40 -7.31 -5.17
N CYS A 63 -2.27 -8.03 -4.46
CA CYS A 63 -3.55 -8.47 -5.00
C CYS A 63 -4.41 -7.28 -5.43
N GLY A 64 -4.42 -6.20 -4.65
CA GLY A 64 -5.13 -4.97 -4.99
C GLY A 64 -4.61 -4.29 -6.24
N ASP A 65 -3.30 -4.23 -6.42
CA ASP A 65 -2.67 -3.67 -7.61
C ASP A 65 -3.01 -4.49 -8.87
N ILE A 66 -2.88 -5.82 -8.80
CA ILE A 66 -3.32 -6.72 -9.88
C ILE A 66 -4.81 -6.53 -10.17
N TRP A 67 -5.64 -6.39 -9.13
CA TRP A 67 -7.07 -6.15 -9.26
C TRP A 67 -7.37 -4.84 -9.98
N ALA A 68 -6.58 -3.80 -9.76
CA ALA A 68 -6.69 -2.53 -10.46
C ALA A 68 -6.37 -2.68 -11.96
N VAL A 69 -5.32 -3.41 -12.32
CA VAL A 69 -4.99 -3.72 -13.72
C VAL A 69 -6.15 -4.45 -14.40
N ILE A 70 -6.74 -5.46 -13.74
CA ILE A 70 -7.88 -6.19 -14.29
C ILE A 70 -9.08 -5.25 -14.45
N ALA A 71 -9.40 -4.45 -13.43
CA ALA A 71 -10.54 -3.55 -13.46
C ALA A 71 -10.43 -2.50 -14.57
N THR A 72 -9.26 -1.88 -14.76
CA THR A 72 -9.04 -0.91 -15.83
C THR A 72 -9.23 -1.54 -17.21
N ASN A 73 -8.72 -2.75 -17.43
CA ASN A 73 -8.93 -3.49 -18.67
C ASN A 73 -10.41 -3.82 -18.91
N VAL A 74 -11.13 -4.29 -17.89
CA VAL A 74 -12.57 -4.58 -17.97
C VAL A 74 -13.37 -3.32 -18.29
N MET A 75 -13.03 -2.18 -17.65
CA MET A 75 -13.71 -0.91 -17.88
C MET A 75 -13.54 -0.41 -19.32
N VAL A 76 -12.34 -0.55 -19.89
CA VAL A 76 -12.07 -0.13 -21.27
C VAL A 76 -12.71 -1.08 -22.29
N ALA A 77 -12.71 -2.38 -22.04
CA ALA A 77 -13.33 -3.36 -22.95
C ALA A 77 -14.86 -3.33 -22.93
N SER A 78 -15.48 -2.65 -21.97
CA SER A 78 -16.94 -2.60 -21.83
C SER A 78 -17.57 -1.68 -22.87
N ASN A 79 -18.62 -2.16 -23.52
CA ASN A 79 -19.46 -1.39 -24.44
C ASN A 79 -20.69 -0.73 -23.74
N LEU A 80 -20.75 -0.77 -22.41
CA LEU A 80 -21.79 -0.16 -21.61
C LEU A 80 -21.51 1.33 -21.40
N GLY A 81 -22.53 2.09 -21.00
CA GLY A 81 -22.31 3.50 -20.61
C GLY A 81 -21.34 3.60 -19.41
N ALA A 82 -20.51 4.65 -19.40
CA ALA A 82 -19.41 4.82 -18.45
C ALA A 82 -19.79 4.57 -16.97
N ASN A 83 -20.89 5.17 -16.50
CA ASN A 83 -21.36 5.01 -15.13
C ASN A 83 -21.79 3.58 -14.79
N VAL A 84 -22.43 2.89 -15.75
CA VAL A 84 -22.87 1.50 -15.59
C VAL A 84 -21.66 0.57 -15.54
N THR A 85 -20.69 0.78 -16.41
CA THR A 85 -19.43 0.03 -16.44
C THR A 85 -18.70 0.16 -15.11
N VAL A 86 -18.49 1.38 -14.63
CA VAL A 86 -17.81 1.61 -13.33
C VAL A 86 -18.56 0.93 -12.20
N TYR A 87 -19.89 1.14 -12.12
CA TYR A 87 -20.70 0.54 -11.07
C TYR A 87 -20.62 -0.99 -11.06
N LEU A 88 -20.84 -1.63 -12.20
CA LEU A 88 -20.83 -3.11 -12.31
C LEU A 88 -19.43 -3.67 -12.04
N THR A 89 -18.37 -3.04 -12.55
CA THR A 89 -17.00 -3.48 -12.29
C THR A 89 -16.66 -3.42 -10.81
N LEU A 90 -16.96 -2.30 -10.15
CA LEU A 90 -16.68 -2.14 -8.73
C LEU A 90 -17.57 -3.07 -7.87
N PHE A 91 -18.83 -3.23 -8.22
CA PHE A 91 -19.76 -4.11 -7.50
C PHE A 91 -19.31 -5.56 -7.55
N ILE A 92 -19.06 -6.10 -8.76
CA ILE A 92 -18.68 -7.52 -8.95
C ILE A 92 -17.29 -7.77 -8.37
N MET A 93 -16.32 -6.96 -8.76
CA MET A 93 -14.93 -7.15 -8.33
C MET A 93 -14.74 -6.87 -6.84
N GLY A 94 -15.47 -5.91 -6.28
CA GLY A 94 -15.48 -5.65 -4.84
C GLY A 94 -16.03 -6.81 -4.03
N GLY A 95 -17.17 -7.37 -4.46
CA GLY A 95 -17.73 -8.57 -3.86
C GLY A 95 -16.78 -9.77 -3.93
N LEU A 96 -16.19 -10.01 -5.11
CA LEU A 96 -15.21 -11.09 -5.30
C LEU A 96 -13.96 -10.92 -4.44
N ALA A 97 -13.41 -9.70 -4.34
CA ALA A 97 -12.25 -9.42 -3.51
C ALA A 97 -12.50 -9.78 -2.04
N VAL A 98 -13.69 -9.44 -1.51
CA VAL A 98 -14.05 -9.77 -0.12
C VAL A 98 -14.26 -11.27 0.05
N VAL A 99 -14.94 -11.94 -0.86
CA VAL A 99 -15.17 -13.40 -0.78
C VAL A 99 -13.83 -14.15 -0.83
N ILE A 100 -12.99 -13.85 -1.82
CA ILE A 100 -11.68 -14.50 -1.98
C ILE A 100 -10.78 -14.19 -0.77
N GLY A 101 -10.73 -12.92 -0.35
CA GLY A 101 -9.93 -12.50 0.80
C GLY A 101 -10.37 -13.15 2.11
N THR A 102 -11.68 -13.40 2.29
CA THR A 102 -12.21 -14.13 3.45
C THR A 102 -11.82 -15.61 3.42
N LEU A 103 -11.79 -16.22 2.26
CA LEU A 103 -11.33 -17.62 2.11
C LEU A 103 -9.82 -17.75 2.31
N LEU A 104 -9.07 -16.68 2.08
CA LEU A 104 -7.60 -16.61 2.22
C LEU A 104 -7.18 -15.73 3.41
N ASP A 105 -7.96 -15.64 4.48
CA ASP A 105 -7.80 -14.74 5.63
C ASP A 105 -6.43 -14.83 6.31
N LYS A 106 -5.79 -16.00 6.27
CA LYS A 106 -4.44 -16.23 6.81
C LYS A 106 -3.32 -15.70 5.91
N LEU A 107 -3.60 -15.54 4.62
CA LEU A 107 -2.59 -15.15 3.62
C LEU A 107 -2.74 -13.70 3.18
N VAL A 108 -3.95 -13.17 3.15
CA VAL A 108 -4.26 -11.88 2.56
C VAL A 108 -5.07 -11.03 3.54
N PHE A 109 -4.60 -9.82 3.78
CA PHE A 109 -5.32 -8.83 4.58
C PHE A 109 -6.25 -8.01 3.68
N ILE A 110 -7.57 -8.24 3.78
CA ILE A 110 -8.60 -7.62 2.91
C ILE A 110 -8.51 -6.09 2.86
N PRO A 111 -8.34 -5.35 3.99
CA PRO A 111 -8.22 -3.90 3.92
C PRO A 111 -7.03 -3.43 3.05
N ALA A 112 -5.92 -4.15 3.05
CA ALA A 112 -4.78 -3.84 2.19
C ALA A 112 -5.10 -4.15 0.71
N TRP A 113 -5.87 -5.21 0.42
CA TRP A 113 -6.34 -5.50 -0.95
C TRP A 113 -7.19 -4.34 -1.49
N LEU A 114 -8.20 -3.93 -0.73
CA LEU A 114 -9.09 -2.85 -1.15
C LEU A 114 -8.34 -1.51 -1.29
N ALA A 115 -7.43 -1.20 -0.37
CA ALA A 115 -6.60 0.00 -0.45
C ALA A 115 -5.63 -0.05 -1.65
N GLY A 116 -4.99 -1.19 -1.89
CA GLY A 116 -4.13 -1.41 -3.06
C GLY A 116 -4.89 -1.25 -4.38
N TRP A 117 -6.12 -1.79 -4.43
CA TRP A 117 -6.99 -1.62 -5.58
C TRP A 117 -7.35 -0.14 -5.82
N ALA A 118 -7.71 0.58 -4.78
CA ALA A 118 -8.02 2.01 -4.87
C ALA A 118 -6.80 2.84 -5.33
N ILE A 119 -5.61 2.55 -4.80
CA ILE A 119 -4.35 3.18 -5.24
C ILE A 119 -4.10 2.93 -6.72
N GLY A 120 -4.18 1.66 -7.14
CA GLY A 120 -3.96 1.26 -8.53
C GLY A 120 -4.95 1.93 -9.49
N LEU A 121 -6.25 1.94 -9.16
CA LEU A 121 -7.27 2.64 -9.96
C LEU A 121 -7.02 4.15 -10.04
N THR A 122 -6.60 4.78 -8.94
CA THR A 122 -6.33 6.23 -8.93
C THR A 122 -5.16 6.60 -9.84
N ILE A 123 -4.12 5.76 -9.88
CA ILE A 123 -2.92 6.04 -10.68
C ILE A 123 -3.11 5.59 -12.13
N MET A 124 -3.62 4.38 -12.35
CA MET A 124 -3.73 3.80 -13.69
C MET A 124 -5.02 4.19 -14.43
N GLY A 125 -6.10 4.55 -13.70
CA GLY A 125 -7.38 4.90 -14.31
C GLY A 125 -7.33 6.03 -15.34
N PRO A 126 -6.54 7.09 -15.13
CA PRO A 126 -6.36 8.16 -16.13
C PRO A 126 -5.42 7.79 -17.28
N MET A 127 -4.70 6.67 -17.21
CA MET A 127 -3.71 6.25 -18.20
C MET A 127 -4.36 5.47 -19.35
N ASP A 128 -3.66 5.44 -20.49
CA ASP A 128 -4.02 4.52 -21.56
C ASP A 128 -3.69 3.08 -21.13
N VAL A 129 -4.72 2.25 -21.02
CA VAL A 129 -4.62 0.85 -20.56
C VAL A 129 -3.72 0.01 -21.49
N THR A 130 -3.61 0.39 -22.77
CA THR A 130 -2.73 -0.29 -23.73
C THR A 130 -1.25 0.03 -23.49
N ASN A 131 -0.95 1.04 -22.69
CA ASN A 131 0.41 1.52 -22.44
C ASN A 131 0.68 1.83 -20.95
N LEU A 132 0.31 0.93 -20.07
CA LEU A 132 0.63 1.05 -18.64
C LEU A 132 2.13 0.90 -18.34
N GLY A 133 2.89 0.30 -19.26
CA GLY A 133 4.34 0.12 -19.14
C GLY A 133 4.73 -0.57 -17.83
N THR A 134 5.63 0.04 -17.09
CA THR A 134 6.11 -0.47 -15.79
C THR A 134 5.31 0.04 -14.59
N THR A 135 4.25 0.84 -14.80
CA THR A 135 3.49 1.49 -13.72
C THR A 135 2.96 0.51 -12.67
N PRO A 136 2.34 -0.65 -13.01
CA PRO A 136 1.89 -1.60 -11.99
C PRO A 136 3.04 -2.09 -11.12
N PHE A 137 4.20 -2.41 -11.71
CA PHE A 137 5.38 -2.85 -10.96
C PHE A 137 5.92 -1.75 -10.04
N GLN A 138 5.89 -0.48 -10.47
CA GLN A 138 6.29 0.66 -9.64
C GLN A 138 5.34 0.85 -8.46
N ILE A 139 4.03 0.68 -8.66
CA ILE A 139 3.02 0.73 -7.60
C ILE A 139 3.28 -0.39 -6.59
N GLY A 140 3.41 -1.63 -7.05
CA GLY A 140 3.71 -2.78 -6.20
C GLY A 140 5.01 -2.60 -5.41
N ALA A 141 6.09 -2.12 -6.04
CA ALA A 141 7.36 -1.84 -5.38
C ALA A 141 7.22 -0.76 -4.28
N ALA A 142 6.48 0.32 -4.56
CA ALA A 142 6.21 1.36 -3.57
C ALA A 142 5.35 0.86 -2.41
N MET A 143 4.36 -0.02 -2.68
CA MET A 143 3.55 -0.66 -1.64
C MET A 143 4.42 -1.50 -0.70
N LEU A 144 5.31 -2.34 -1.26
CA LEU A 144 6.23 -3.15 -0.47
C LEU A 144 7.20 -2.28 0.34
N ALA A 145 7.74 -1.22 -0.25
CA ALA A 145 8.59 -0.27 0.47
C ALA A 145 7.85 0.37 1.65
N GLY A 146 6.55 0.68 1.50
CA GLY A 146 5.72 1.20 2.58
C GLY A 146 5.61 0.24 3.75
N VAL A 147 5.32 -1.02 3.50
CA VAL A 147 5.18 -2.04 4.56
C VAL A 147 6.53 -2.37 5.17
N TRP A 148 7.54 -2.67 4.36
CA TRP A 148 8.81 -3.23 4.87
C TRP A 148 9.81 -2.16 5.29
N TYR A 149 10.04 -1.15 4.45
CA TYR A 149 11.03 -0.12 4.76
C TYR A 149 10.48 0.91 5.74
N VAL A 150 9.32 1.52 5.44
CA VAL A 150 8.76 2.54 6.33
C VAL A 150 8.13 1.92 7.56
N GLY A 151 7.38 0.81 7.40
CA GLY A 151 6.69 0.14 8.49
C GLY A 151 7.62 -0.69 9.37
N VAL A 152 8.09 -1.84 8.88
CA VAL A 152 8.88 -2.79 9.69
C VAL A 152 10.22 -2.20 10.11
N VAL A 153 11.03 -1.67 9.17
CA VAL A 153 12.34 -1.09 9.52
C VAL A 153 12.15 0.17 10.36
N GLY A 154 11.11 0.97 10.09
CA GLY A 154 10.76 2.13 10.91
C GLY A 154 10.43 1.77 12.35
N ASP A 155 9.63 0.74 12.59
CA ASP A 155 9.30 0.25 13.95
C ASP A 155 10.57 -0.24 14.70
N LEU A 156 11.41 -1.01 14.02
CA LEU A 156 12.67 -1.47 14.60
C LEU A 156 13.60 -0.30 14.95
N PHE A 157 13.68 0.69 14.08
CA PHE A 157 14.47 1.91 14.31
C PHE A 157 13.92 2.72 15.47
N GLN A 158 12.61 2.91 15.55
CA GLN A 158 11.96 3.57 16.69
C GLN A 158 12.26 2.86 18.01
N LYS A 159 12.14 1.53 18.06
CA LYS A 159 12.45 0.72 19.25
C LYS A 159 13.91 0.86 19.68
N LEU A 160 14.83 0.94 18.71
CA LEU A 160 16.25 1.19 18.98
C LEU A 160 16.46 2.56 19.63
N LEU A 161 15.85 3.62 19.09
CA LEU A 161 15.92 4.96 19.65
C LEU A 161 15.40 5.02 21.09
N ILE A 162 14.23 4.39 21.33
CA ILE A 162 13.65 4.31 22.68
C ILE A 162 14.62 3.62 23.66
N LYS A 163 15.27 2.54 23.22
CA LYS A 163 16.25 1.81 24.05
C LYS A 163 17.48 2.67 24.38
N ILE A 164 17.94 3.50 23.45
CA ILE A 164 19.08 4.42 23.66
C ILE A 164 18.72 5.53 24.66
N ILE A 165 17.51 6.11 24.52
CA ILE A 165 17.05 7.23 25.36
C ILE A 165 16.73 6.78 26.81
N LYS A 166 16.32 5.52 26.98
CA LYS A 166 15.99 4.97 28.30
C LYS A 166 17.20 4.40 29.05
N LYS A 167 18.39 4.38 28.45
CA LYS A 167 19.66 4.03 29.08
C LYS A 167 20.25 5.23 29.81
#